data_704184c946f29c78cfe9d92f593b0c34
#
_entry.id   704184c946f29c78cfe9d92f593b0c34
#
_cell.length_a   1.000
_cell.length_b   1.000
_cell.length_c   1.000
_cell.angle_alpha   90.00
_cell.angle_beta   90.00
_cell.angle_gamma   90.00
#
_symmetry.space_group_name_H-M   'P 1'
#
loop_
_entity.id
_entity.type
_entity.pdbx_description
1 polymer ?
#
loop_
_entity_poly.entity_id
_entity_poly.type
_entity_poly.pdbx_seq_one_letter_code
_entity_poly.pdbx_strand_id
1 'polypeptide(L)'
;MKAKPQLLGSEAINNGHDRADIVRAAGPDGNVAVFAINRTQRMADRLHDKGLIDGRQYAAATQLRDLWEQAGLGVADLSAGKLERISGGEREWVGDEAAFHRYTLAMRQMGRDGRRILFDVVIGDAAPDTWGRRYRCDGSLMLQGQLDRLASWWAL
;
A
#
# COMPACT_ATOMS: atom_id res chain seq x y z
N MET A 1 14.62 2.73 32.11
CA MET A 1 13.73 3.44 31.16
C MET A 1 14.55 3.87 29.95
N LYS A 2 14.25 3.37 28.78
CA LYS A 2 14.82 3.90 27.54
C LYS A 2 14.11 5.20 27.22
N ALA A 3 14.83 6.33 27.22
CA ALA A 3 14.28 7.62 26.83
C ALA A 3 13.83 7.56 25.35
N LYS A 4 12.63 8.04 25.06
CA LYS A 4 12.14 8.14 23.67
C LYS A 4 12.99 9.19 22.93
N PRO A 5 13.39 8.93 21.68
CA PRO A 5 14.09 9.93 20.88
C PRO A 5 13.23 11.16 20.71
N GLN A 6 13.82 12.33 20.93
CA GLN A 6 13.13 13.61 20.81
C GLN A 6 13.25 14.11 19.37
N LEU A 7 12.13 14.42 18.75
CA LEU A 7 12.08 14.94 17.39
C LEU A 7 12.57 16.40 17.39
N LEU A 8 13.66 16.68 16.68
CA LEU A 8 14.29 18.01 16.61
C LEU A 8 13.87 18.83 15.39
N GLY A 9 13.22 18.22 14.40
CA GLY A 9 12.74 18.88 13.20
C GLY A 9 12.57 17.89 12.04
N SER A 10 11.77 18.27 11.06
CA SER A 10 11.59 17.53 9.82
C SER A 10 11.72 18.48 8.62
N GLU A 11 12.54 18.10 7.64
CA GLU A 11 12.64 18.79 6.36
C GLU A 11 12.10 17.86 5.26
N ALA A 12 11.19 18.38 4.42
CA ALA A 12 10.65 17.63 3.31
C ALA A 12 11.56 17.76 2.08
N ILE A 13 12.08 16.63 1.59
CA ILE A 13 12.77 16.56 0.31
C ILE A 13 11.78 16.07 -0.74
N ASN A 14 11.53 16.90 -1.74
CA ASN A 14 10.61 16.60 -2.82
C ASN A 14 11.42 16.26 -4.09
N ASN A 15 11.61 14.97 -4.35
CA ASN A 15 12.28 14.47 -5.56
C ASN A 15 11.26 13.98 -6.61
N GLY A 16 10.25 14.78 -6.92
CA GLY A 16 9.31 14.53 -8.01
C GLY A 16 8.30 13.42 -7.79
N HIS A 17 8.68 12.29 -7.22
CA HIS A 17 7.80 11.14 -6.94
C HIS A 17 7.89 10.61 -5.49
N ASP A 18 8.96 10.94 -4.78
CA ASP A 18 9.17 10.48 -3.41
C ASP A 18 9.20 11.66 -2.44
N ARG A 19 8.28 11.69 -1.52
CA ARG A 19 8.36 12.59 -0.36
C ARG A 19 9.15 11.91 0.73
N ALA A 20 10.41 12.23 0.87
CA ALA A 20 11.20 11.86 2.02
C ALA A 20 11.24 13.01 3.02
N ASP A 21 10.81 12.74 4.24
CA ASP A 21 11.02 13.67 5.35
C ASP A 21 12.32 13.30 6.06
N ILE A 22 13.25 14.25 6.18
CA ILE A 22 14.42 14.09 7.02
C ILE A 22 14.00 14.37 8.45
N VAL A 23 14.04 13.35 9.28
CA VAL A 23 13.74 13.48 10.71
C VAL A 23 15.03 13.43 11.49
N ARG A 24 15.27 14.48 12.29
CA ARG A 24 16.35 14.52 13.25
C ARG A 24 15.83 14.10 14.62
N ALA A 25 16.43 13.10 15.20
CA ALA A 25 16.07 12.63 16.54
C ALA A 25 17.31 12.62 17.44
N ALA A 26 17.20 13.23 18.62
CA ALA A 26 18.23 13.15 19.64
C ALA A 26 18.09 11.83 20.41
N GLY A 27 19.16 11.04 20.44
CA GLY A 27 19.26 9.87 21.28
C GLY A 27 19.49 10.23 22.75
N PRO A 28 19.37 9.27 23.68
CA PRO A 28 19.60 9.48 25.09
C PRO A 28 21.03 9.93 25.42
N ASP A 29 21.96 9.73 24.51
CA ASP A 29 23.40 10.07 24.63
C ASP A 29 23.72 11.47 24.09
N GLY A 30 22.72 12.27 23.71
CA GLY A 30 22.90 13.59 23.11
C GLY A 30 23.33 13.56 21.63
N ASN A 31 23.54 12.40 21.04
CA ASN A 31 23.86 12.24 19.63
C ASN A 31 22.60 12.46 18.78
N VAL A 32 22.74 13.28 17.74
CA VAL A 32 21.65 13.53 16.77
C VAL A 32 21.76 12.51 15.65
N ALA A 33 20.78 11.62 15.53
CA ALA A 33 20.64 10.74 14.38
C ALA A 33 19.72 11.38 13.35
N VAL A 34 20.11 11.30 12.09
CA VAL A 34 19.34 11.81 10.95
C VAL A 34 18.73 10.61 10.22
N PHE A 35 17.41 10.58 10.14
CA PHE A 35 16.68 9.53 9.42
C PHE A 35 15.93 10.15 8.25
N ALA A 36 16.02 9.53 7.09
CA ALA A 36 15.12 9.80 5.98
C ALA A 36 13.90 8.88 6.12
N ILE A 37 12.73 9.46 6.37
CA ILE A 37 11.47 8.71 6.38
C ILE A 37 10.75 9.01 5.08
N ASN A 38 10.69 8.01 4.22
CA ASN A 38 9.88 8.10 3.01
C ASN A 38 8.41 7.81 3.38
N ARG A 39 7.60 8.86 3.54
CA ARG A 39 6.18 8.75 3.89
C ARG A 39 5.31 8.28 2.71
N THR A 40 5.85 8.34 1.50
CA THR A 40 5.15 7.89 0.29
C THR A 40 5.46 6.46 -0.09
N GLN A 41 6.41 5.82 0.62
CA GLN A 41 6.76 4.44 0.36
C GLN A 41 5.57 3.51 0.66
N ARG A 42 5.13 2.81 -0.36
CA ARG A 42 4.03 1.86 -0.29
C ARG A 42 4.41 0.65 0.57
N MET A 43 3.43 -0.04 1.12
CA MET A 43 3.71 -1.24 1.90
C MET A 43 4.47 -2.31 1.08
N ALA A 44 4.11 -2.49 -0.20
CA ALA A 44 4.81 -3.41 -1.08
C ALA A 44 6.30 -3.09 -1.23
N ASP A 45 6.66 -1.80 -1.34
CA ASP A 45 8.06 -1.36 -1.41
C ASP A 45 8.83 -1.75 -0.14
N ARG A 46 8.22 -1.48 1.02
CA ARG A 46 8.82 -1.83 2.32
C ARG A 46 9.03 -3.33 2.49
N LEU A 47 8.07 -4.13 2.04
CA LEU A 47 8.17 -5.59 2.14
C LEU A 47 9.23 -6.14 1.18
N HIS A 48 9.35 -5.58 -0.01
CA HIS A 48 10.39 -5.93 -0.96
C HIS A 48 11.78 -5.54 -0.46
N ASP A 49 11.95 -4.32 0.06
CA ASP A 49 13.22 -3.85 0.63
C ASP A 49 13.69 -4.69 1.83
N LYS A 50 12.75 -5.21 2.61
CA LYS A 50 13.02 -6.13 3.73
C LYS A 50 13.22 -7.58 3.30
N GLY A 51 13.09 -7.90 2.01
CA GLY A 51 13.17 -9.27 1.49
C GLY A 51 12.01 -10.18 1.91
N LEU A 52 10.88 -9.61 2.35
CA LEU A 52 9.68 -10.36 2.74
C LEU A 52 8.83 -10.78 1.55
N ILE A 53 8.95 -10.09 0.44
CA ILE A 53 8.42 -10.48 -0.87
C ILE A 53 9.54 -10.42 -1.90
N ASP A 54 9.51 -11.33 -2.86
CA ASP A 54 10.48 -11.37 -3.95
C ASP A 54 10.13 -10.41 -5.11
N GLY A 55 11.00 -10.34 -6.12
CA GLY A 55 10.80 -9.43 -7.25
C GLY A 55 9.55 -9.76 -8.08
N ARG A 56 9.17 -11.04 -8.18
CA ARG A 56 7.97 -11.48 -8.88
C ARG A 56 6.70 -11.10 -8.12
N GLN A 57 6.68 -11.33 -6.83
CA GLN A 57 5.59 -10.91 -5.93
C GLN A 57 5.45 -9.39 -5.90
N TYR A 58 6.57 -8.67 -5.86
CA TYR A 58 6.58 -7.22 -5.94
C TYR A 58 6.02 -6.68 -7.26
N ALA A 59 6.40 -7.29 -8.39
CA ALA A 59 5.84 -6.93 -9.69
C ALA A 59 4.31 -7.13 -9.73
N ALA A 60 3.82 -8.24 -9.17
CA ALA A 60 2.38 -8.49 -9.07
C ALA A 60 1.66 -7.46 -8.20
N ALA A 61 2.22 -7.10 -7.05
CA ALA A 61 1.67 -6.07 -6.17
C ALA A 61 1.61 -4.69 -6.87
N THR A 62 2.68 -4.31 -7.54
CA THR A 62 2.76 -3.04 -8.29
C THR A 62 1.73 -3.00 -9.40
N GLN A 63 1.62 -4.06 -10.20
CA GLN A 63 0.65 -4.14 -11.29
C GLN A 63 -0.79 -4.08 -10.77
N LEU A 64 -1.11 -4.72 -9.66
CA LEU A 64 -2.43 -4.65 -9.05
C LEU A 64 -2.79 -3.22 -8.64
N ARG A 65 -1.86 -2.53 -8.02
CA ARG A 65 -2.05 -1.15 -7.60
C ARG A 65 -2.20 -0.19 -8.77
N ASP A 66 -1.37 -0.36 -9.79
CA ASP A 66 -1.44 0.47 -10.99
C ASP A 66 -2.79 0.31 -11.71
N LEU A 67 -3.30 -0.92 -11.81
CA LEU A 67 -4.63 -1.18 -12.37
C LEU A 67 -5.74 -0.52 -11.54
N TRP A 68 -5.65 -0.57 -10.22
CA TRP A 68 -6.61 0.05 -9.33
C TRP A 68 -6.60 1.58 -9.45
N GLU A 69 -5.42 2.19 -9.54
CA GLU A 69 -5.26 3.63 -9.76
C GLU A 69 -5.77 4.07 -11.15
N GLN A 70 -5.39 3.34 -12.21
CA GLN A 70 -5.85 3.59 -13.58
C GLN A 70 -7.38 3.42 -13.72
N ALA A 71 -7.94 2.46 -13.01
CA ALA A 71 -9.39 2.27 -12.95
C ALA A 71 -10.14 3.42 -12.25
N GLY A 72 -9.43 4.38 -11.66
CA GLY A 72 -10.04 5.51 -10.95
C GLY A 72 -10.71 5.16 -9.63
N LEU A 73 -10.48 3.95 -9.11
CA LEU A 73 -11.12 3.47 -7.88
C LEU A 73 -10.64 4.22 -6.64
N GLY A 74 -9.38 4.69 -6.63
CA GLY A 74 -8.82 5.45 -5.52
C GLY A 74 -9.48 6.80 -5.30
N VAL A 75 -9.88 7.46 -6.36
CA VAL A 75 -10.61 8.74 -6.29
C VAL A 75 -12.03 8.54 -5.79
N ALA A 76 -12.68 7.43 -6.18
CA ALA A 76 -14.02 7.09 -5.73
C ALA A 76 -14.06 6.80 -4.21
N ASP A 77 -13.09 6.07 -3.68
CA ASP A 77 -13.03 5.73 -2.26
C ASP A 77 -12.79 6.94 -1.35
N LEU A 78 -11.91 7.86 -1.76
CA LEU A 78 -11.66 9.09 -1.00
C LEU A 78 -12.87 10.03 -1.00
N SER A 79 -13.71 9.95 -2.02
CA SER A 79 -14.89 10.77 -2.14
C SER A 79 -16.17 10.06 -1.67
N ALA A 80 -16.22 8.74 -1.58
CA ALA A 80 -17.42 7.99 -1.17
C ALA A 80 -17.98 8.46 0.19
N GLY A 81 -17.12 8.74 1.17
CA GLY A 81 -17.53 9.29 2.46
C GLY A 81 -18.03 10.74 2.40
N LYS A 82 -17.67 11.51 1.38
CA LYS A 82 -18.14 12.89 1.16
C LYS A 82 -19.31 12.97 0.19
N LEU A 83 -19.53 11.93 -0.58
CA LEU A 83 -20.41 11.91 -1.73
C LEU A 83 -21.85 11.51 -1.44
N GLU A 84 -22.09 10.76 -0.38
CA GLU A 84 -23.46 10.55 0.12
C GLU A 84 -24.14 11.85 0.55
N ARG A 85 -23.38 12.94 0.71
CA ARG A 85 -23.89 14.27 1.10
C ARG A 85 -24.16 15.21 -0.07
N ILE A 86 -23.75 14.89 -1.27
CA ILE A 86 -24.01 15.69 -2.45
C ILE A 86 -25.02 14.93 -3.32
N SER A 87 -26.30 15.18 -3.05
CA SER A 87 -27.42 14.63 -3.79
C SER A 87 -27.38 14.97 -5.28
N GLY A 88 -27.55 13.96 -6.15
CA GLY A 88 -28.24 14.10 -7.41
C GLY A 88 -27.43 14.49 -8.65
N GLY A 89 -26.12 14.33 -8.69
CA GLY A 89 -25.35 14.42 -9.94
C GLY A 89 -25.01 13.03 -10.47
N GLU A 90 -25.39 12.71 -11.70
CA GLU A 90 -24.80 11.60 -12.44
C GLU A 90 -23.30 11.83 -12.50
N ARG A 91 -22.53 10.93 -11.85
CA ARG A 91 -21.08 11.04 -11.87
C ARG A 91 -20.54 10.35 -13.09
N GLU A 92 -19.91 11.13 -13.91
CA GLU A 92 -19.05 10.62 -14.95
C GLU A 92 -17.86 9.92 -14.29
N TRP A 93 -17.78 8.59 -14.43
CA TRP A 93 -16.64 7.82 -14.03
C TRP A 93 -15.46 8.14 -14.96
N VAL A 94 -14.34 8.61 -14.39
CA VAL A 94 -13.16 9.11 -15.12
C VAL A 94 -12.05 8.04 -15.21
N GLY A 95 -12.34 6.79 -14.87
CA GLY A 95 -11.37 5.71 -14.90
C GLY A 95 -11.20 5.06 -16.27
N ASP A 96 -10.12 4.28 -16.42
CA ASP A 96 -9.94 3.40 -17.57
C ASP A 96 -10.77 2.12 -17.40
N GLU A 97 -11.72 1.90 -18.29
CA GLU A 97 -12.62 0.75 -18.28
C GLU A 97 -11.87 -0.57 -18.46
N ALA A 98 -10.85 -0.61 -19.31
CA ALA A 98 -10.02 -1.80 -19.49
C ALA A 98 -9.23 -2.15 -18.23
N ALA A 99 -8.66 -1.15 -17.55
CA ALA A 99 -7.98 -1.32 -16.27
C ALA A 99 -8.95 -1.81 -15.18
N PHE A 100 -10.14 -1.24 -15.11
CA PHE A 100 -11.20 -1.69 -14.19
C PHE A 100 -11.58 -3.16 -14.42
N HIS A 101 -11.77 -3.55 -15.67
CA HIS A 101 -12.10 -4.92 -16.02
C HIS A 101 -10.98 -5.90 -15.65
N ARG A 102 -9.73 -5.57 -15.96
CA ARG A 102 -8.55 -6.38 -15.62
C ARG A 102 -8.36 -6.51 -14.11
N TYR A 103 -8.53 -5.42 -13.36
CA TYR A 103 -8.49 -5.43 -11.90
C TYR A 103 -9.57 -6.34 -11.32
N THR A 104 -10.80 -6.19 -11.77
CA THR A 104 -11.95 -6.96 -11.28
C THR A 104 -11.78 -8.46 -11.55
N LEU A 105 -11.31 -8.83 -12.73
CA LEU A 105 -11.04 -10.23 -13.08
C LEU A 105 -9.95 -10.82 -12.18
N ALA A 106 -8.84 -10.12 -12.00
CA ALA A 106 -7.74 -10.56 -11.13
C ALA A 106 -8.23 -10.77 -9.69
N MET A 107 -8.97 -9.81 -9.14
CA MET A 107 -9.50 -9.91 -7.78
C MET A 107 -10.51 -11.05 -7.61
N ARG A 108 -11.31 -11.35 -8.62
CA ARG A 108 -12.22 -12.51 -8.59
C ARG A 108 -11.48 -13.83 -8.50
N GLN A 109 -10.31 -13.94 -9.15
CA GLN A 109 -9.51 -15.16 -9.13
C GLN A 109 -8.88 -15.44 -7.77
N MET A 110 -8.69 -14.40 -6.95
CA MET A 110 -8.02 -14.54 -5.64
C MET A 110 -8.92 -15.11 -4.54
N GLY A 111 -10.21 -15.21 -4.76
CA GLY A 111 -11.16 -15.63 -3.74
C GLY A 111 -11.40 -14.56 -2.67
N ARG A 112 -12.24 -14.88 -1.68
CA ARG A 112 -12.67 -13.91 -0.66
C ARG A 112 -11.53 -13.40 0.20
N ASP A 113 -10.74 -14.29 0.77
CA ASP A 113 -9.67 -13.93 1.71
C ASP A 113 -8.47 -13.35 0.98
N GLY A 114 -8.16 -13.85 -0.22
CA GLY A 114 -7.14 -13.28 -1.07
C GLY A 114 -7.45 -11.85 -1.50
N ARG A 115 -8.69 -11.55 -1.87
CA ARG A 115 -9.13 -10.19 -2.16
C ARG A 115 -8.96 -9.25 -0.97
N ARG A 116 -9.30 -9.71 0.23
CA ARG A 116 -9.18 -8.92 1.45
C ARG A 116 -7.74 -8.53 1.73
N ILE A 117 -6.84 -9.51 1.76
CA ILE A 117 -5.44 -9.22 2.08
C ILE A 117 -4.78 -8.36 1.00
N LEU A 118 -5.04 -8.63 -0.28
CA LEU A 118 -4.51 -7.82 -1.37
C LEU A 118 -5.04 -6.39 -1.33
N PHE A 119 -6.33 -6.20 -1.06
CA PHE A 119 -6.90 -4.87 -0.92
C PHE A 119 -6.33 -4.14 0.30
N ASP A 120 -6.35 -4.76 1.48
CA ASP A 120 -5.94 -4.11 2.72
C ASP A 120 -4.43 -3.78 2.72
N VAL A 121 -3.59 -4.70 2.23
CA VAL A 121 -2.12 -4.55 2.29
C VAL A 121 -1.55 -3.85 1.06
N VAL A 122 -1.93 -4.26 -0.15
CA VAL A 122 -1.34 -3.71 -1.38
C VAL A 122 -1.96 -2.35 -1.72
N ILE A 123 -3.26 -2.21 -1.60
CA ILE A 123 -3.98 -0.98 -1.91
C ILE A 123 -4.02 -0.05 -0.68
N GLY A 124 -4.40 -0.58 0.46
CA GLY A 124 -4.59 0.19 1.70
C GLY A 124 -3.33 0.40 2.54
N ASP A 125 -2.18 -0.13 2.12
CA ASP A 125 -0.90 -0.01 2.82
C ASP A 125 -0.90 -0.51 4.28
N ALA A 126 -1.79 -1.46 4.61
CA ALA A 126 -1.83 -2.10 5.93
C ALA A 126 -0.64 -3.07 6.11
N ALA A 127 -0.11 -3.15 7.34
CA ALA A 127 0.94 -4.11 7.64
C ALA A 127 0.37 -5.55 7.63
N PRO A 128 1.05 -6.52 6.98
CA PRO A 128 0.60 -7.92 6.96
C PRO A 128 0.43 -8.53 8.34
N ASP A 129 1.31 -8.20 9.29
CA ASP A 129 1.23 -8.70 10.67
C ASP A 129 -0.01 -8.19 11.40
N THR A 130 -0.40 -6.94 11.17
CA THR A 130 -1.63 -6.36 11.72
C THR A 130 -2.86 -7.04 11.13
N TRP A 131 -2.85 -7.29 9.84
CA TRP A 131 -3.88 -8.05 9.15
C TRP A 131 -3.97 -9.48 9.69
N GLY A 132 -2.84 -10.17 9.81
CA GLY A 132 -2.77 -11.55 10.32
C GLY A 132 -3.32 -11.68 11.73
N ARG A 133 -3.00 -10.74 12.64
CA ARG A 133 -3.55 -10.70 14.00
C ARG A 133 -5.08 -10.55 13.99
N ARG A 134 -5.62 -9.71 13.12
CA ARG A 134 -7.05 -9.50 12.99
C ARG A 134 -7.79 -10.75 12.54
N TYR A 135 -7.21 -11.50 11.61
CA TYR A 135 -7.81 -12.70 11.02
C TYR A 135 -7.27 -14.01 11.59
N ARG A 136 -6.41 -13.94 12.63
CA ARG A 136 -5.82 -15.09 13.34
C ARG A 136 -5.04 -16.03 12.41
N CYS A 137 -4.21 -15.47 11.55
CA CYS A 137 -3.33 -16.21 10.65
C CYS A 137 -1.98 -15.51 10.48
N ASP A 138 -1.05 -16.15 9.78
CA ASP A 138 0.19 -15.51 9.34
C ASP A 138 -0.08 -14.63 8.12
N GLY A 139 -0.16 -13.32 8.35
CA GLY A 139 -0.46 -12.34 7.30
C GLY A 139 0.61 -12.26 6.22
N SER A 140 1.88 -12.38 6.59
CA SER A 140 2.99 -12.36 5.62
C SER A 140 2.97 -13.57 4.71
N LEU A 141 2.77 -14.76 5.26
CA LEU A 141 2.67 -15.99 4.48
C LEU A 141 1.44 -16.00 3.57
N MET A 142 0.31 -15.52 4.09
CA MET A 142 -0.93 -15.39 3.30
C MET A 142 -0.73 -14.41 2.14
N LEU A 143 -0.11 -13.27 2.38
CA LEU A 143 0.18 -12.28 1.35
C LEU A 143 1.08 -12.85 0.25
N GLN A 144 2.20 -13.49 0.64
CA GLN A 144 3.13 -14.11 -0.31
C GLN A 144 2.41 -15.12 -1.22
N GLY A 145 1.60 -16.01 -0.64
CA GLY A 145 0.81 -16.99 -1.39
C GLY A 145 -0.17 -16.35 -2.38
N GLN A 146 -0.83 -15.27 -1.99
CA GLN A 146 -1.75 -14.56 -2.87
C GLN A 146 -1.02 -13.76 -3.99
N LEU A 147 0.13 -13.19 -3.69
CA LEU A 147 0.96 -12.52 -4.70
C LEU A 147 1.55 -13.51 -5.70
N ASP A 148 1.98 -14.69 -5.27
CA ASP A 148 2.42 -15.77 -6.17
C ASP A 148 1.29 -16.22 -7.11
N ARG A 149 0.10 -16.36 -6.57
CA ARG A 149 -1.09 -16.72 -7.36
C ARG A 149 -1.44 -15.64 -8.38
N LEU A 150 -1.37 -14.38 -7.98
CA LEU A 150 -1.62 -13.24 -8.84
C LEU A 150 -0.55 -13.12 -9.94
N ALA A 151 0.73 -13.29 -9.58
CA ALA A 151 1.84 -13.31 -10.54
C ALA A 151 1.68 -14.44 -11.56
N SER A 152 1.24 -15.61 -11.13
CA SER A 152 0.95 -16.75 -12.02
C SER A 152 -0.22 -16.45 -12.95
N TRP A 153 -1.26 -15.79 -12.45
CA TRP A 153 -2.40 -15.35 -13.26
C TRP A 153 -2.00 -14.40 -14.40
N TRP A 154 -1.05 -13.52 -14.14
CA TRP A 154 -0.54 -12.57 -15.14
C TRP A 154 0.69 -13.07 -15.91
N ALA A 155 1.15 -14.28 -15.66
CA ALA A 155 2.35 -14.88 -16.27
C ALA A 155 3.63 -14.03 -16.06
N LEU A 156 3.79 -13.47 -14.87
CA LEU A 156 4.97 -12.71 -14.44
C LEU A 156 6.12 -13.63 -14.04
#